data_edb8a687c668fadda3ea611a3e0e375b
#
_entry.id   edb8a687c668fadda3ea611a3e0e375b
#
_cell.length_a   1.000
_cell.length_b   1.000
_cell.length_c   1.000
_cell.angle_alpha   90.00
_cell.angle_beta   90.00
_cell.angle_gamma   90.00
#
_symmetry.space_group_name_H-M   'P 1'
#
loop_
_entity.id
_entity.type
_entity.pdbx_description
1 polymer ?
#
loop_
_entity_poly.entity_id
_entity_poly.type
_entity_poly.pdbx_seq_one_letter_code
_entity_poly.pdbx_strand_id
1 'polypeptide(L)'
;FRRVLFRSFVSDYFDFSIYIDAAEVDIEAWYVDRFLSLCDSVFQNPDSFFRHFALLSRDEAVATARGIWSGINGLNLRENIEPTRERASLVLRKGADHRVSDVRLRKL
;
A
#
# COMPACT_ATOMS: atom_id res chain seq x y z
N PHE A 1 -0.67 -6.87 -8.96
CA PHE A 1 0.54 -7.02 -8.22
C PHE A 1 1.04 -8.44 -8.31
N ARG A 2 2.09 -8.60 -9.07
CA ARG A 2 2.56 -9.92 -9.48
C ARG A 2 2.93 -10.85 -8.32
N ARG A 3 3.43 -10.29 -7.24
CA ARG A 3 3.83 -11.07 -6.08
C ARG A 3 2.68 -11.87 -5.48
N VAL A 4 1.47 -11.32 -5.53
CA VAL A 4 0.29 -12.01 -5.01
C VAL A 4 0.03 -13.31 -5.77
N LEU A 5 0.20 -13.29 -7.10
CA LEU A 5 -0.02 -14.47 -7.94
C LEU A 5 0.98 -15.58 -7.68
N PHE A 6 2.22 -15.23 -7.38
CA PHE A 6 3.30 -16.19 -7.20
C PHE A 6 3.65 -16.46 -5.74
N ARG A 7 2.86 -15.92 -4.81
CA ARG A 7 3.24 -15.90 -3.41
C ARG A 7 3.57 -17.27 -2.83
N SER A 8 2.75 -18.28 -3.06
CA SER A 8 2.98 -19.59 -2.50
C SER A 8 4.16 -20.30 -3.17
N PHE A 9 4.42 -20.02 -4.44
CA PHE A 9 5.51 -20.62 -5.18
C PHE A 9 6.83 -19.88 -4.94
N VAL A 10 6.83 -18.57 -5.14
CA VAL A 10 8.05 -17.76 -5.06
C VAL A 10 8.55 -17.63 -3.62
N SER A 11 7.66 -17.50 -2.65
CA SER A 11 8.06 -17.34 -1.25
C SER A 11 8.76 -18.57 -0.69
N ASP A 12 8.52 -19.74 -1.26
CA ASP A 12 9.18 -20.97 -0.81
C ASP A 12 10.69 -20.96 -1.09
N TYR A 13 11.12 -20.12 -2.03
CA TYR A 13 12.53 -19.98 -2.38
C TYR A 13 13.21 -18.83 -1.67
N PHE A 14 12.49 -18.08 -0.87
CA PHE A 14 13.08 -16.95 -0.15
C PHE A 14 13.73 -17.43 1.13
N ASP A 15 15.00 -17.10 1.29
CA ASP A 15 15.71 -17.39 2.53
C ASP A 15 15.25 -16.48 3.66
N PHE A 16 14.78 -15.26 3.32
CA PHE A 16 14.40 -14.26 4.30
C PHE A 16 13.38 -13.32 3.68
N SER A 17 12.31 -13.05 4.41
CA SER A 17 11.27 -12.14 3.95
C SER A 17 10.95 -11.12 5.02
N ILE A 18 10.56 -9.91 4.59
CA ILE A 18 10.23 -8.79 5.47
C ILE A 18 8.81 -8.36 5.20
N TYR A 19 8.02 -8.23 6.25
CA TYR A 19 6.67 -7.68 6.19
C TYR A 19 6.66 -6.32 6.86
N ILE A 20 6.18 -5.30 6.15
CA ILE A 20 6.00 -3.97 6.72
C ILE A 20 4.58 -3.86 7.23
N ASP A 21 4.44 -3.76 8.55
CA ASP A 21 3.15 -3.68 9.22
C ASP A 21 2.85 -2.25 9.62
N ALA A 22 1.60 -1.82 9.48
CA ALA A 22 1.15 -0.51 9.90
C ALA A 22 -0.36 -0.54 10.12
N ALA A 23 -0.89 0.40 10.89
CA ALA A 23 -2.32 0.52 11.06
C ALA A 23 -2.98 0.83 9.71
N GLU A 24 -4.11 0.19 9.42
CA GLU A 24 -4.79 0.36 8.12
C GLU A 24 -5.16 1.81 7.87
N VAL A 25 -5.55 2.54 8.92
CA VAL A 25 -5.88 3.97 8.82
C VAL A 25 -4.67 4.79 8.38
N ASP A 26 -3.48 4.43 8.81
CA ASP A 26 -2.25 5.11 8.40
C ASP A 26 -1.91 4.81 6.94
N ILE A 27 -2.07 3.56 6.54
CA ILE A 27 -1.83 3.15 5.15
C ILE A 27 -2.78 3.87 4.21
N GLU A 28 -4.04 3.98 4.59
CA GLU A 28 -5.03 4.72 3.80
C GLU A 28 -4.64 6.19 3.67
N ALA A 29 -4.22 6.83 4.77
CA ALA A 29 -3.78 8.22 4.75
C ALA A 29 -2.59 8.41 3.82
N TRP A 30 -1.61 7.52 3.85
CA TRP A 30 -0.45 7.57 2.96
C TRP A 30 -0.89 7.42 1.50
N TYR A 31 -1.84 6.54 1.24
CA TYR A 31 -2.37 6.33 -0.11
C TYR A 31 -3.03 7.60 -0.64
N VAL A 32 -3.87 8.23 0.17
CA VAL A 32 -4.56 9.49 -0.21
C VAL A 32 -3.55 10.59 -0.49
N ASP A 33 -2.56 10.76 0.39
CA ASP A 33 -1.52 11.77 0.21
C ASP A 33 -0.74 11.54 -1.08
N ARG A 34 -0.39 10.31 -1.38
CA ARG A 34 0.31 9.97 -2.62
C ARG A 34 -0.55 10.27 -3.85
N PHE A 35 -1.85 9.94 -3.80
CA PHE A 35 -2.77 10.22 -4.89
C PHE A 35 -2.84 11.71 -5.17
N LEU A 36 -2.97 12.53 -4.11
CA LEU A 36 -3.01 13.98 -4.25
C LEU A 36 -1.70 14.51 -4.86
N SER A 37 -0.58 13.98 -4.43
CA SER A 37 0.72 14.33 -4.99
C SER A 37 0.81 14.01 -6.47
N LEU A 38 0.28 12.87 -6.89
CA LEU A 38 0.26 12.48 -8.30
C LEU A 38 -0.67 13.37 -9.13
N CYS A 39 -1.80 13.81 -8.56
CA CYS A 39 -2.69 14.76 -9.23
C CYS A 39 -1.98 16.07 -9.53
N ASP A 40 -1.08 16.50 -8.64
CA ASP A 40 -0.35 17.77 -8.80
C ASP A 40 0.91 17.61 -9.66
N SER A 41 1.29 16.42 -10.06
CA SER A 41 2.54 16.16 -10.78
C SER A 41 2.32 15.29 -12.02
N VAL A 42 2.46 13.99 -11.87
CA VAL A 42 2.45 13.05 -13.01
C VAL A 42 1.13 13.09 -13.78
N PHE A 43 -0.01 13.22 -13.08
CA PHE A 43 -1.32 13.25 -13.74
C PHE A 43 -1.56 14.54 -14.52
N GLN A 44 -0.76 15.58 -14.29
CA GLN A 44 -0.86 16.82 -15.05
C GLN A 44 -0.35 16.68 -16.48
N ASN A 45 0.45 15.67 -16.77
CA ASN A 45 0.96 15.44 -18.11
C ASN A 45 -0.22 15.16 -19.07
N PRO A 46 -0.36 15.92 -20.18
CA PRO A 46 -1.45 15.73 -21.13
C PRO A 46 -1.51 14.32 -21.73
N ASP A 47 -0.38 13.61 -21.77
CA ASP A 47 -0.32 12.25 -22.28
C ASP A 47 -0.62 11.19 -21.22
N SER A 48 -0.85 11.60 -19.96
CA SER A 48 -1.13 10.65 -18.89
C SER A 48 -2.51 10.03 -19.07
N PHE A 49 -2.58 8.72 -18.88
CA PHE A 49 -3.84 7.98 -18.86
C PHE A 49 -4.78 8.50 -17.76
N PHE A 50 -4.21 9.00 -16.67
CA PHE A 50 -4.96 9.47 -15.52
C PHE A 50 -5.14 10.99 -15.49
N ARG A 51 -4.99 11.65 -16.63
CA ARG A 51 -5.08 13.11 -16.74
C ARG A 51 -6.37 13.67 -16.16
N HIS A 52 -7.48 12.94 -16.31
CA HIS A 52 -8.78 13.40 -15.80
C HIS A 52 -8.80 13.56 -14.28
N PHE A 53 -7.96 12.83 -13.54
CA PHE A 53 -7.87 13.01 -12.09
C PHE A 53 -7.22 14.34 -11.72
N ALA A 54 -6.37 14.89 -12.57
CA ALA A 54 -5.73 16.18 -12.32
C ALA A 54 -6.71 17.35 -12.39
N LEU A 55 -7.87 17.13 -12.97
CA LEU A 55 -8.90 18.15 -13.12
C LEU A 55 -9.86 18.22 -11.92
N LEU A 56 -9.74 17.29 -10.99
CA LEU A 56 -10.60 17.23 -9.82
C LEU A 56 -10.19 18.33 -8.79
N SER A 57 -11.18 18.83 -8.06
CA SER A 57 -10.89 19.65 -6.89
C SER A 57 -10.22 18.78 -5.82
N ARG A 58 -9.63 19.42 -4.81
CA ARG A 58 -8.99 18.67 -3.73
C ARG A 58 -9.96 17.73 -3.03
N ASP A 59 -11.17 18.20 -2.74
CA ASP A 59 -12.18 17.37 -2.06
C ASP A 59 -12.63 16.21 -2.92
N GLU A 60 -12.81 16.44 -4.22
CA GLU A 60 -13.14 15.39 -5.16
C GLU A 60 -12.01 14.36 -5.29
N ALA A 61 -10.77 14.84 -5.31
CA ALA A 61 -9.60 13.96 -5.39
C ALA A 61 -9.49 13.07 -4.15
N VAL A 62 -9.70 13.64 -2.97
CA VAL A 62 -9.70 12.88 -1.71
C VAL A 62 -10.79 11.81 -1.72
N ALA A 63 -12.01 12.19 -2.11
CA ALA A 63 -13.12 11.25 -2.17
C ALA A 63 -12.85 10.12 -3.17
N THR A 64 -12.27 10.44 -4.32
CA THR A 64 -11.90 9.46 -5.33
C THR A 64 -10.84 8.49 -4.80
N ALA A 65 -9.80 9.02 -4.16
CA ALA A 65 -8.73 8.19 -3.59
C ALA A 65 -9.28 7.24 -2.52
N ARG A 66 -10.15 7.73 -1.66
CA ARG A 66 -10.76 6.89 -0.62
C ARG A 66 -11.66 5.82 -1.20
N GLY A 67 -12.39 6.15 -2.28
CA GLY A 67 -13.23 5.17 -2.97
C GLY A 67 -12.41 4.05 -3.59
N ILE A 68 -11.30 4.38 -4.23
CA ILE A 68 -10.39 3.39 -4.81
C ILE A 68 -9.77 2.54 -3.69
N TRP A 69 -9.35 3.17 -2.61
CA TRP A 69 -8.81 2.44 -1.47
C TRP A 69 -9.81 1.43 -0.94
N SER A 70 -11.03 1.86 -0.64
CA SER A 70 -12.04 1.00 -0.03
C SER A 70 -12.43 -0.16 -0.93
N GLY A 71 -12.58 0.09 -2.24
CA GLY A 71 -13.07 -0.89 -3.19
C GLY A 71 -12.01 -1.84 -3.72
N ILE A 72 -10.75 -1.43 -3.74
CA ILE A 72 -9.69 -2.20 -4.39
C ILE A 72 -8.51 -2.43 -3.45
N ASN A 73 -7.80 -1.38 -3.06
CA ASN A 73 -6.52 -1.52 -2.39
C ASN A 73 -6.65 -1.99 -0.95
N GLY A 74 -7.61 -1.47 -0.21
CA GLY A 74 -7.84 -1.91 1.17
C GLY A 74 -8.33 -3.34 1.23
N LEU A 75 -9.18 -3.72 0.29
CA LEU A 75 -9.64 -5.09 0.18
C LEU A 75 -8.49 -6.04 -0.12
N ASN A 76 -7.63 -5.66 -1.07
CA ASN A 76 -6.46 -6.46 -1.40
C ASN A 76 -5.50 -6.60 -0.21
N LEU A 77 -5.32 -5.53 0.55
CA LEU A 77 -4.51 -5.58 1.76
C LEU A 77 -5.03 -6.63 2.73
N ARG A 78 -6.32 -6.59 3.04
CA ARG A 78 -6.92 -7.51 4.01
C ARG A 78 -6.94 -8.96 3.53
N GLU A 79 -7.24 -9.19 2.27
CA GLU A 79 -7.45 -10.53 1.76
C GLU A 79 -6.17 -11.23 1.30
N ASN A 80 -5.20 -10.46 0.78
CA ASN A 80 -4.05 -11.04 0.11
C ASN A 80 -2.71 -10.68 0.74
N ILE A 81 -2.60 -9.53 1.37
CA ILE A 81 -1.32 -9.05 1.89
C ILE A 81 -1.17 -9.36 3.38
N GLU A 82 -2.14 -8.98 4.21
CA GLU A 82 -2.07 -9.22 5.65
C GLU A 82 -1.88 -10.69 6.01
N PRO A 83 -2.51 -11.64 5.33
CA PRO A 83 -2.29 -13.06 5.66
C PRO A 83 -0.84 -13.51 5.49
N THR A 84 -0.01 -12.79 4.73
CA THR A 84 1.40 -13.16 4.56
C THR A 84 2.26 -12.81 5.76
N ARG A 85 1.74 -12.01 6.69
CA ARG A 85 2.48 -11.54 7.86
C ARG A 85 3.05 -12.70 8.68
N GLU A 86 2.27 -13.73 8.90
CA GLU A 86 2.69 -14.86 9.73
C GLU A 86 3.81 -15.67 9.11
N ARG A 87 4.02 -15.56 7.81
CA ARG A 87 5.09 -16.27 7.11
C ARG A 87 6.35 -15.43 6.93
N ALA A 88 6.29 -14.16 7.32
CA ALA A 88 7.46 -13.29 7.20
C ALA A 88 8.52 -13.64 8.23
N SER A 89 9.78 -13.56 7.83
CA SER A 89 10.92 -13.76 8.73
C SER A 89 11.07 -12.59 9.70
N LEU A 90 10.76 -11.39 9.23
CA LEU A 90 10.89 -10.16 10.00
C LEU A 90 9.64 -9.31 9.76
N VAL A 91 9.07 -8.77 10.84
CA VAL A 91 7.96 -7.83 10.77
C VAL A 91 8.43 -6.49 11.32
N LEU A 92 8.36 -5.45 10.50
CA LEU A 92 8.66 -4.07 10.90
C LEU A 92 7.36 -3.32 11.07
N ARG A 93 7.09 -2.80 12.25
CA ARG A 93 5.90 -2.01 12.53
C ARG A 93 6.21 -0.54 12.31
N LYS A 94 5.44 0.14 11.46
CA LYS A 94 5.57 1.57 11.18
C LYS A 94 4.44 2.36 11.81
N GLY A 95 4.78 3.52 12.36
CA GLY A 95 3.80 4.50 12.81
C GLY A 95 3.41 5.45 11.69
N ALA A 96 2.48 6.37 12.00
CA ALA A 96 1.97 7.33 11.03
C ALA A 96 3.05 8.21 10.42
N ASP A 97 4.14 8.44 11.14
CA ASP A 97 5.28 9.24 10.70
C ASP A 97 6.31 8.45 9.90
N HIS A 98 6.01 7.22 9.51
CA HIS A 98 6.89 6.28 8.82
C HIS A 98 8.05 5.74 9.64
N ARG A 99 8.13 6.07 10.92
CA ARG A 99 9.18 5.54 11.77
C ARG A 99 8.86 4.12 12.20
N VAL A 100 9.87 3.28 12.26
CA VAL A 100 9.74 1.93 12.76
C VAL A 100 9.60 1.98 14.28
N SER A 101 8.48 1.50 14.80
CA SER A 101 8.19 1.51 16.22
C SER A 101 8.44 0.15 16.88
N ASP A 102 8.46 -0.93 16.09
CA ASP A 102 8.63 -2.28 16.61
C ASP A 102 9.25 -3.16 15.54
N VAL A 103 10.07 -4.11 15.99
CA VAL A 103 10.73 -5.08 15.11
C VAL A 103 10.55 -6.47 15.74
N ARG A 104 9.97 -7.38 14.96
CA ARG A 104 9.77 -8.75 15.40
C ARG A 104 10.50 -9.71 14.48
N LEU A 105 11.39 -10.49 15.04
CA LEU A 105 12.11 -11.52 14.32
C LEU A 105 11.46 -12.88 14.63
N ARG A 106 11.11 -13.58 13.56
CA ARG A 106 10.51 -14.89 13.70
C ARG A 106 11.55 -15.90 14.19
N LYS A 107 11.19 -16.67 15.20
CA LYS A 107 12.01 -17.79 15.63
C LYS A 107 11.85 -18.94 14.64
N LEU A 108 12.95 -19.49 14.27
CA LEU A 108 12.98 -20.68 13.43
C LEU A 108 12.94 -21.97 14.24
#